data_49768075cf0893168231c519ef1da61f
#
_entry.id   49768075cf0893168231c519ef1da61f
#
_cell.length_a   1.000
_cell.length_b   1.000
_cell.length_c   1.000
_cell.angle_alpha   90.00
_cell.angle_beta   90.00
_cell.angle_gamma   90.00
#
_symmetry.space_group_name_H-M   'P 1'
#
loop_
_entity.id
_entity.type
_entity.pdbx_description
1 polymer ?
#
loop_
_entity_poly.entity_id
_entity_poly.type
_entity_poly.pdbx_seq_one_letter_code
_entity_poly.pdbx_strand_id
1 'polypeptide(L)'
;MSAHILASAFVELLTPSVVLYLAIGVLLGTMIGALPGLSATMGVALITPITFWLDKVDGFAMLMGLWNAAIFAGGITAILINTPGTPHAAATMLDGHPLSKQGRTKAALKIALYASTFGGVFSALMLLFLGPQVARMAAKLGTPEYFMVCVFGLTIIAGVSGKSIIRGLISACLGLFISCIGSDPMTSYDRFTFGISRLYLGMDLAVCLIGLFALVEIMAKSERRLDSLKLDTAKIKDDGKITKEEYKRMIRPVVMSSIIGSLVGIIPGTGASEASWFSYSQAKNMSKHPEEFGHGSVEGIAAAESANNAVTGATLIPLLTLGIPGDGTVAIMLSALMINGLNPGLSLFTTDGDIMYAIMLGLILVNLFMLLQGKFLTSLFAKVVSIPQEILTPIIVIFCFAGAYSVNGNYFDVGIALVFAVLLNAHGNPSVPRVRLKGLKADRMYCSRETGTVYSGAALMSAGIVLSDLKQEYGSIRIHLTEMKQENGQSREGEIQ
;
A
#
# COMPACT_ATOMS: atom_id res chain seq x y z
N MET A 1 -13.81 -4.99 -31.10
CA MET A 1 -12.90 -6.03 -30.54
C MET A 1 -12.97 -7.21 -31.51
N SER A 2 -11.90 -7.58 -32.20
CA SER A 2 -11.92 -8.75 -33.06
C SER A 2 -11.84 -10.01 -32.21
N ALA A 3 -12.71 -10.99 -32.49
CA ALA A 3 -12.71 -12.28 -31.78
C ALA A 3 -11.33 -12.98 -31.86
N HIS A 4 -10.58 -12.69 -32.92
CA HIS A 4 -9.24 -13.20 -33.14
C HIS A 4 -8.23 -12.70 -32.06
N ILE A 5 -8.22 -11.42 -31.71
CA ILE A 5 -7.32 -10.87 -30.68
C ILE A 5 -7.63 -11.48 -29.31
N LEU A 6 -8.90 -11.66 -29.00
CA LEU A 6 -9.28 -12.28 -27.73
C LEU A 6 -8.88 -13.76 -27.67
N ALA A 7 -8.97 -14.47 -28.79
CA ALA A 7 -8.55 -15.88 -28.86
C ALA A 7 -7.03 -16.02 -28.76
N SER A 8 -6.23 -15.14 -29.42
CA SER A 8 -4.77 -15.16 -29.30
C SER A 8 -4.33 -14.82 -27.87
N ALA A 9 -4.91 -13.80 -27.26
CA ALA A 9 -4.65 -13.43 -25.86
C ALA A 9 -4.96 -14.56 -24.87
N PHE A 10 -6.05 -15.30 -25.12
CA PHE A 10 -6.39 -16.44 -24.28
C PHE A 10 -5.42 -17.61 -24.44
N VAL A 11 -4.94 -17.88 -25.65
CA VAL A 11 -3.91 -18.90 -25.91
C VAL A 11 -2.59 -18.52 -25.24
N GLU A 12 -2.18 -17.25 -25.36
CA GLU A 12 -0.97 -16.74 -24.73
C GLU A 12 -1.02 -16.82 -23.21
N LEU A 13 -2.17 -16.44 -22.61
CA LEU A 13 -2.39 -16.53 -21.16
C LEU A 13 -2.27 -17.98 -20.64
N LEU A 14 -2.66 -18.96 -21.43
CA LEU A 14 -2.60 -20.38 -21.04
C LEU A 14 -1.25 -21.05 -21.35
N THR A 15 -0.25 -20.30 -21.82
CA THR A 15 1.10 -20.85 -21.96
C THR A 15 1.65 -21.27 -20.60
N PRO A 16 2.38 -22.40 -20.51
CA PRO A 16 2.87 -22.91 -19.25
C PRO A 16 3.74 -21.91 -18.48
N SER A 17 4.50 -21.05 -19.18
CA SER A 17 5.33 -20.01 -18.58
C SER A 17 4.48 -18.94 -17.88
N VAL A 18 3.49 -18.37 -18.57
CA VAL A 18 2.60 -17.36 -18.01
C VAL A 18 1.86 -17.87 -16.77
N VAL A 19 1.31 -19.09 -16.86
CA VAL A 19 0.60 -19.74 -15.74
C VAL A 19 1.54 -19.96 -14.55
N LEU A 20 2.79 -20.38 -14.82
CA LEU A 20 3.80 -20.59 -13.79
C LEU A 20 4.19 -19.29 -13.10
N TYR A 21 4.55 -18.26 -13.86
CA TYR A 21 4.95 -16.95 -13.29
C TYR A 21 3.81 -16.25 -12.57
N LEU A 22 2.57 -16.39 -13.06
CA LEU A 22 1.38 -15.92 -12.37
C LEU A 22 1.21 -16.63 -11.01
N ALA A 23 1.35 -17.96 -10.98
CA ALA A 23 1.24 -18.74 -9.75
C ALA A 23 2.36 -18.40 -8.74
N ILE A 24 3.59 -18.20 -9.23
CA ILE A 24 4.73 -17.73 -8.42
C ILE A 24 4.45 -16.32 -7.89
N GLY A 25 3.94 -15.41 -8.72
CA GLY A 25 3.57 -14.06 -8.32
C GLY A 25 2.55 -14.06 -7.19
N VAL A 26 1.47 -14.83 -7.32
CA VAL A 26 0.45 -14.98 -6.27
C VAL A 26 1.04 -15.54 -4.98
N LEU A 27 1.93 -16.53 -5.07
CA LEU A 27 2.60 -17.11 -3.89
C LEU A 27 3.48 -16.09 -3.20
N LEU A 28 4.35 -15.40 -3.94
CA LEU A 28 5.24 -14.37 -3.42
C LEU A 28 4.42 -13.20 -2.83
N GLY A 29 3.36 -12.78 -3.51
CA GLY A 29 2.48 -11.73 -3.03
C GLY A 29 1.80 -12.10 -1.72
N THR A 30 1.31 -13.32 -1.61
CA THR A 30 0.71 -13.79 -0.35
C THR A 30 1.74 -13.85 0.78
N MET A 31 2.97 -14.27 0.49
CA MET A 31 4.05 -14.28 1.49
C MET A 31 4.40 -12.85 1.93
N ILE A 32 4.62 -11.95 0.98
CA ILE A 32 5.01 -10.55 1.26
C ILE A 32 3.90 -9.82 2.03
N GLY A 33 2.66 -9.91 1.58
CA GLY A 33 1.53 -9.25 2.22
C GLY A 33 1.20 -9.82 3.61
N ALA A 34 1.49 -11.11 3.86
CA ALA A 34 1.34 -11.73 5.15
C ALA A 34 2.47 -11.38 6.14
N LEU A 35 3.55 -10.74 5.70
CA LEU A 35 4.63 -10.29 6.57
C LEU A 35 4.32 -8.90 7.12
N PRO A 36 4.18 -8.74 8.46
CA PRO A 36 3.90 -7.43 9.04
C PRO A 36 4.99 -6.44 8.64
N GLY A 37 4.54 -5.33 8.07
CA GLY A 37 5.46 -4.29 7.69
C GLY A 37 6.04 -4.40 6.28
N LEU A 38 5.69 -5.38 5.46
CA LEU A 38 5.98 -5.38 4.03
C LEU A 38 4.73 -4.93 3.27
N SER A 39 4.85 -3.86 2.49
CA SER A 39 3.73 -3.40 1.67
C SER A 39 3.69 -4.11 0.30
N ALA A 40 2.51 -4.12 -0.33
CA ALA A 40 2.37 -4.59 -1.70
C ALA A 40 3.27 -3.78 -2.66
N THR A 41 3.39 -2.47 -2.42
CA THR A 41 4.25 -1.56 -3.19
C THR A 41 5.71 -1.97 -3.14
N MET A 42 6.20 -2.27 -1.94
CA MET A 42 7.56 -2.76 -1.74
C MET A 42 7.78 -4.11 -2.43
N GLY A 43 6.82 -5.02 -2.32
CA GLY A 43 6.90 -6.32 -3.00
C GLY A 43 7.00 -6.19 -4.52
N VAL A 44 6.18 -5.33 -5.12
CA VAL A 44 6.24 -5.05 -6.56
C VAL A 44 7.57 -4.41 -6.93
N ALA A 45 8.05 -3.42 -6.16
CA ALA A 45 9.34 -2.79 -6.41
C ALA A 45 10.52 -3.77 -6.37
N LEU A 46 10.49 -4.74 -5.44
CA LEU A 46 11.52 -5.76 -5.31
C LEU A 46 11.56 -6.75 -6.48
N ILE A 47 10.40 -7.12 -7.00
CA ILE A 47 10.29 -8.14 -8.05
C ILE A 47 10.38 -7.53 -9.45
N THR A 48 10.03 -6.25 -9.62
CA THR A 48 10.08 -5.55 -10.91
C THR A 48 11.39 -5.77 -11.67
N PRO A 49 12.59 -5.63 -11.07
CA PRO A 49 13.83 -5.86 -11.79
C PRO A 49 14.02 -7.30 -12.29
N ILE A 50 13.45 -8.28 -11.61
CA ILE A 50 13.48 -9.68 -12.04
C ILE A 50 12.68 -9.86 -13.33
N THR A 51 11.59 -9.11 -13.48
CA THR A 51 10.71 -9.20 -14.66
C THR A 51 11.38 -8.71 -15.94
N PHE A 52 12.47 -7.95 -15.88
CA PHE A 52 13.20 -7.50 -17.06
C PHE A 52 13.91 -8.64 -17.82
N TRP A 53 14.13 -9.78 -17.16
CA TRP A 53 14.71 -10.97 -17.73
C TRP A 53 13.66 -11.97 -18.26
N LEU A 54 12.38 -11.65 -18.10
CA LEU A 54 11.25 -12.48 -18.51
C LEU A 54 10.59 -11.90 -19.75
N ASP A 55 9.83 -12.73 -20.44
CA ASP A 55 8.95 -12.25 -21.50
C ASP A 55 7.93 -11.27 -20.94
N LYS A 56 7.47 -10.32 -21.75
CA LYS A 56 6.61 -9.20 -21.33
C LYS A 56 5.36 -9.66 -20.57
N VAL A 57 4.69 -10.70 -21.08
CA VAL A 57 3.46 -11.24 -20.47
C VAL A 57 3.78 -11.98 -19.17
N ASP A 58 4.85 -12.77 -19.15
CA ASP A 58 5.32 -13.51 -17.97
C ASP A 58 5.65 -12.57 -16.82
N GLY A 59 6.45 -11.54 -17.10
CA GLY A 59 6.86 -10.55 -16.11
C GLY A 59 5.66 -9.78 -15.54
N PHE A 60 4.75 -9.35 -16.40
CA PHE A 60 3.59 -8.59 -15.95
C PHE A 60 2.57 -9.47 -15.22
N ALA A 61 2.37 -10.72 -15.65
CA ALA A 61 1.56 -11.70 -14.95
C ALA A 61 2.07 -11.96 -13.53
N MET A 62 3.40 -12.08 -13.36
CA MET A 62 4.03 -12.24 -12.06
C MET A 62 3.79 -11.02 -11.15
N LEU A 63 3.96 -9.78 -11.67
CA LEU A 63 3.71 -8.55 -10.91
C LEU A 63 2.25 -8.39 -10.50
N MET A 64 1.31 -8.66 -11.41
CA MET A 64 -0.12 -8.63 -11.10
C MET A 64 -0.50 -9.66 -10.04
N GLY A 65 0.03 -10.88 -10.15
CA GLY A 65 -0.17 -11.94 -9.18
C GLY A 65 0.31 -11.52 -7.79
N LEU A 66 1.52 -10.99 -7.72
CA LEU A 66 2.13 -10.51 -6.49
C LEU A 66 1.31 -9.38 -5.87
N TRP A 67 1.00 -8.36 -6.64
CA TRP A 67 0.27 -7.18 -6.15
C TRP A 67 -1.11 -7.55 -5.60
N ASN A 68 -1.92 -8.24 -6.39
CA ASN A 68 -3.28 -8.62 -6.01
C ASN A 68 -3.30 -9.50 -4.75
N ALA A 69 -2.43 -10.52 -4.71
CA ALA A 69 -2.33 -11.42 -3.58
C ALA A 69 -1.75 -10.74 -2.31
N ALA A 70 -0.84 -9.77 -2.45
CA ALA A 70 -0.29 -9.03 -1.31
C ALA A 70 -1.35 -8.14 -0.64
N ILE A 71 -2.27 -7.58 -1.42
CA ILE A 71 -3.39 -6.81 -0.87
C ILE A 71 -4.27 -7.72 0.01
N PHE A 72 -4.70 -8.86 -0.49
CA PHE A 72 -5.46 -9.86 0.28
C PHE A 72 -4.69 -10.33 1.53
N ALA A 73 -3.40 -10.66 1.36
CA ALA A 73 -2.61 -11.27 2.43
C ALA A 73 -2.35 -10.32 3.61
N GLY A 74 -2.41 -9.00 3.39
CA GLY A 74 -2.41 -8.01 4.46
C GLY A 74 -3.55 -8.20 5.45
N GLY A 75 -4.70 -8.73 5.00
CA GLY A 75 -5.84 -9.11 5.83
C GLY A 75 -5.54 -10.30 6.76
N ILE A 76 -4.63 -11.19 6.38
CA ILE A 76 -4.26 -12.36 7.20
C ILE A 76 -3.67 -11.89 8.54
N THR A 77 -2.71 -10.99 8.52
CA THR A 77 -2.10 -10.44 9.75
C THR A 77 -3.04 -9.53 10.51
N ALA A 78 -3.86 -8.76 9.82
CA ALA A 78 -4.91 -7.96 10.44
C ALA A 78 -5.84 -8.82 11.29
N ILE A 79 -6.25 -9.99 10.77
CA ILE A 79 -7.11 -10.96 11.45
C ILE A 79 -6.38 -11.67 12.59
N LEU A 80 -5.15 -12.16 12.33
CA LEU A 80 -4.43 -13.03 13.28
C LEU A 80 -3.83 -12.27 14.46
N ILE A 81 -3.19 -11.13 14.23
CA ILE A 81 -2.35 -10.46 15.22
C ILE A 81 -2.74 -9.00 15.48
N ASN A 82 -3.89 -8.56 14.98
CA ASN A 82 -4.36 -7.16 15.12
C ASN A 82 -3.35 -6.12 14.60
N THR A 83 -2.62 -6.49 13.56
CA THR A 83 -1.64 -5.61 12.91
C THR A 83 -1.84 -5.76 11.40
N PRO A 84 -2.25 -4.71 10.70
CA PRO A 84 -2.45 -4.82 9.25
C PRO A 84 -1.11 -5.07 8.57
N GLY A 85 -1.05 -6.10 7.71
CA GLY A 85 0.15 -6.41 6.92
C GLY A 85 0.40 -5.33 5.86
N THR A 86 -0.68 -4.80 5.32
CA THR A 86 -0.68 -3.67 4.39
C THR A 86 -1.62 -2.58 4.90
N PRO A 87 -1.42 -1.29 4.55
CA PRO A 87 -2.34 -0.21 4.92
C PRO A 87 -3.80 -0.48 4.51
N HIS A 88 -3.99 -1.22 3.43
CA HIS A 88 -5.29 -1.57 2.87
C HIS A 88 -6.13 -2.46 3.79
N ALA A 89 -5.49 -3.25 4.65
CA ALA A 89 -6.14 -4.18 5.57
C ALA A 89 -6.54 -3.55 6.93
N ALA A 90 -6.34 -2.24 7.10
CA ALA A 90 -6.62 -1.57 8.37
C ALA A 90 -8.12 -1.61 8.75
N ALA A 91 -9.03 -1.50 7.77
CA ALA A 91 -10.46 -1.63 8.03
C ALA A 91 -10.86 -3.08 8.36
N THR A 92 -10.24 -4.06 7.71
CA THR A 92 -10.45 -5.49 7.99
C THR A 92 -10.11 -5.88 9.42
N MET A 93 -9.10 -5.22 10.01
CA MET A 93 -8.66 -5.44 11.38
C MET A 93 -9.80 -5.22 12.40
N LEU A 94 -10.68 -4.24 12.15
CA LEU A 94 -11.74 -3.85 13.09
C LEU A 94 -12.70 -4.99 13.44
N ASP A 95 -13.00 -5.85 12.48
CA ASP A 95 -13.90 -6.98 12.69
C ASP A 95 -13.18 -8.33 12.58
N GLY A 96 -12.13 -8.41 11.77
CA GLY A 96 -11.41 -9.65 11.55
C GLY A 96 -10.74 -10.18 12.81
N HIS A 97 -10.06 -9.31 13.56
CA HIS A 97 -9.42 -9.70 14.80
C HIS A 97 -10.40 -10.02 15.94
N PRO A 98 -11.44 -9.22 16.20
CA PRO A 98 -12.49 -9.60 17.15
C PRO A 98 -13.14 -10.94 16.83
N LEU A 99 -13.47 -11.22 15.57
CA LEU A 99 -14.02 -12.50 15.15
C LEU A 99 -13.04 -13.66 15.40
N SER A 100 -11.75 -13.42 15.14
CA SER A 100 -10.67 -14.39 15.47
C SER A 100 -10.57 -14.65 16.98
N LYS A 101 -10.66 -13.61 17.82
CA LYS A 101 -10.67 -13.75 19.29
C LYS A 101 -11.88 -14.54 19.81
N GLN A 102 -12.99 -14.50 19.11
CA GLN A 102 -14.16 -15.34 19.40
C GLN A 102 -13.97 -16.82 19.01
N GLY A 103 -12.78 -17.22 18.56
CA GLY A 103 -12.45 -18.58 18.15
C GLY A 103 -12.85 -18.93 16.72
N ARG A 104 -13.23 -17.93 15.88
CA ARG A 104 -13.68 -18.12 14.50
C ARG A 104 -12.63 -17.64 13.48
N THR A 105 -11.37 -17.90 13.75
CA THR A 105 -10.23 -17.44 12.94
C THR A 105 -10.31 -17.91 11.49
N LYS A 106 -10.57 -19.22 11.27
CA LYS A 106 -10.66 -19.77 9.90
C LYS A 106 -11.87 -19.23 9.16
N ALA A 107 -12.97 -18.95 9.86
CA ALA A 107 -14.14 -18.31 9.25
C ALA A 107 -13.79 -16.89 8.78
N ALA A 108 -13.14 -16.07 9.63
CA ALA A 108 -12.69 -14.73 9.25
C ALA A 108 -11.76 -14.73 8.03
N LEU A 109 -10.76 -15.64 8.00
CA LEU A 109 -9.85 -15.79 6.86
C LEU A 109 -10.56 -16.24 5.58
N LYS A 110 -11.54 -17.13 5.66
CA LYS A 110 -12.35 -17.54 4.50
C LYS A 110 -13.23 -16.40 3.98
N ILE A 111 -13.84 -15.62 4.88
CA ILE A 111 -14.63 -14.45 4.50
C ILE A 111 -13.76 -13.46 3.74
N ALA A 112 -12.60 -13.14 4.29
CA ALA A 112 -11.63 -12.26 3.64
C ALA A 112 -11.24 -12.76 2.25
N LEU A 113 -10.86 -14.05 2.13
CA LEU A 113 -10.46 -14.66 0.88
C LEU A 113 -11.56 -14.60 -0.19
N TYR A 114 -12.79 -14.98 0.17
CA TYR A 114 -13.91 -15.00 -0.77
C TYR A 114 -14.33 -13.60 -1.22
N ALA A 115 -14.35 -12.65 -0.27
CA ALA A 115 -14.66 -11.26 -0.56
C ALA A 115 -13.59 -10.61 -1.46
N SER A 116 -12.31 -10.80 -1.15
CA SER A 116 -11.18 -10.33 -1.96
C SER A 116 -11.21 -10.92 -3.37
N THR A 117 -11.46 -12.24 -3.49
CA THR A 117 -11.56 -12.90 -4.80
C THR A 117 -12.71 -12.31 -5.62
N PHE A 118 -13.88 -12.14 -5.02
CA PHE A 118 -15.02 -11.55 -5.72
C PHE A 118 -14.71 -10.12 -6.19
N GLY A 119 -14.19 -9.27 -5.29
CA GLY A 119 -13.81 -7.89 -5.61
C GLY A 119 -12.79 -7.81 -6.74
N GLY A 120 -11.74 -8.64 -6.67
CA GLY A 120 -10.70 -8.70 -7.69
C GLY A 120 -11.22 -9.18 -9.05
N VAL A 121 -12.06 -10.23 -9.10
CA VAL A 121 -12.69 -10.68 -10.34
C VAL A 121 -13.65 -9.61 -10.90
N PHE A 122 -14.43 -8.96 -10.04
CA PHE A 122 -15.32 -7.89 -10.44
C PHE A 122 -14.55 -6.74 -11.11
N SER A 123 -13.45 -6.29 -10.50
CA SER A 123 -12.64 -5.21 -11.07
C SER A 123 -11.88 -5.63 -12.32
N ALA A 124 -11.46 -6.89 -12.43
CA ALA A 124 -10.86 -7.42 -13.66
C ALA A 124 -11.87 -7.42 -14.82
N LEU A 125 -13.13 -7.75 -14.56
CA LEU A 125 -14.20 -7.62 -15.55
C LEU A 125 -14.47 -6.17 -15.90
N MET A 126 -14.48 -5.25 -14.92
CA MET A 126 -14.57 -3.82 -15.18
C MET A 126 -13.44 -3.33 -16.09
N LEU A 127 -12.19 -3.74 -15.83
CA LEU A 127 -11.05 -3.42 -16.68
C LEU A 127 -11.24 -3.97 -18.09
N LEU A 128 -11.65 -5.23 -18.23
CA LEU A 128 -11.85 -5.87 -19.54
C LEU A 128 -12.92 -5.17 -20.39
N PHE A 129 -14.01 -4.75 -19.76
CA PHE A 129 -15.11 -4.09 -20.47
C PHE A 129 -14.91 -2.59 -20.65
N LEU A 130 -14.44 -1.86 -19.61
CA LEU A 130 -14.30 -0.41 -19.65
C LEU A 130 -12.95 0.05 -20.24
N GLY A 131 -11.87 -0.68 -20.01
CA GLY A 131 -10.54 -0.29 -20.48
C GLY A 131 -10.49 0.06 -21.97
N PRO A 132 -10.95 -0.83 -22.88
CA PRO A 132 -10.98 -0.55 -24.31
C PRO A 132 -11.90 0.61 -24.69
N GLN A 133 -12.96 0.88 -23.92
CA GLN A 133 -13.86 2.00 -24.16
C GLN A 133 -13.15 3.33 -23.84
N VAL A 134 -12.52 3.39 -22.65
CA VAL A 134 -11.76 4.55 -22.21
C VAL A 134 -10.58 4.82 -23.13
N ALA A 135 -9.86 3.78 -23.58
CA ALA A 135 -8.78 3.90 -24.56
C ALA A 135 -9.27 4.53 -25.87
N ARG A 136 -10.43 4.12 -26.38
CA ARG A 136 -11.04 4.70 -27.58
C ARG A 136 -11.49 6.17 -27.38
N MET A 137 -11.92 6.51 -26.17
CA MET A 137 -12.22 7.90 -25.82
C MET A 137 -10.94 8.72 -25.74
N ALA A 138 -9.92 8.20 -25.05
CA ALA A 138 -8.61 8.83 -24.94
C ALA A 138 -7.96 9.08 -26.31
N ALA A 139 -8.15 8.17 -27.27
CA ALA A 139 -7.67 8.31 -28.64
C ALA A 139 -8.24 9.52 -29.42
N LYS A 140 -9.36 10.08 -28.95
CA LYS A 140 -9.97 11.28 -29.57
C LYS A 140 -9.41 12.57 -28.99
N LEU A 141 -8.60 12.47 -27.90
CA LEU A 141 -7.97 13.62 -27.28
C LEU A 141 -6.81 14.09 -28.17
N GLY A 142 -6.79 15.36 -28.50
CA GLY A 142 -5.66 16.01 -29.15
C GLY A 142 -4.61 16.46 -28.14
N THR A 143 -3.54 17.08 -28.62
CA THR A 143 -2.44 17.58 -27.79
C THR A 143 -2.90 18.55 -26.69
N PRO A 144 -3.83 19.51 -26.95
CA PRO A 144 -4.33 20.40 -25.89
C PRO A 144 -5.09 19.67 -24.79
N GLU A 145 -5.91 18.67 -25.18
CA GLU A 145 -6.68 17.88 -24.21
C GLU A 145 -5.75 17.02 -23.36
N TYR A 146 -4.71 16.40 -23.94
CA TYR A 146 -3.68 15.68 -23.18
C TYR A 146 -2.96 16.59 -22.19
N PHE A 147 -2.63 17.82 -22.60
CA PHE A 147 -2.06 18.78 -21.64
C PHE A 147 -3.00 19.05 -20.46
N MET A 148 -4.30 19.21 -20.72
CA MET A 148 -5.29 19.41 -19.67
C MET A 148 -5.45 18.18 -18.78
N VAL A 149 -5.34 16.96 -19.33
CA VAL A 149 -5.32 15.72 -18.54
C VAL A 149 -4.09 15.68 -17.61
N CYS A 150 -2.91 16.10 -18.08
CA CYS A 150 -1.72 16.22 -17.24
C CYS A 150 -1.91 17.27 -16.13
N VAL A 151 -2.45 18.44 -16.44
CA VAL A 151 -2.78 19.46 -15.45
C VAL A 151 -3.79 18.93 -14.43
N PHE A 152 -4.83 18.22 -14.88
CA PHE A 152 -5.79 17.56 -13.98
C PHE A 152 -5.11 16.56 -13.07
N GLY A 153 -4.22 15.70 -13.60
CA GLY A 153 -3.41 14.76 -12.81
C GLY A 153 -2.60 15.47 -11.71
N LEU A 154 -1.99 16.62 -12.04
CA LEU A 154 -1.28 17.42 -11.03
C LEU A 154 -2.21 18.03 -9.98
N THR A 155 -3.44 18.41 -10.33
CA THR A 155 -4.40 18.94 -9.34
C THR A 155 -4.86 17.88 -8.34
N ILE A 156 -4.90 16.61 -8.75
CA ILE A 156 -5.25 15.49 -7.85
C ILE A 156 -4.26 15.39 -6.68
N ILE A 157 -2.98 15.75 -6.89
CA ILE A 157 -1.95 15.78 -5.86
C ILE A 157 -2.39 16.61 -4.65
N ALA A 158 -3.10 17.72 -4.89
CA ALA A 158 -3.63 18.56 -3.82
C ALA A 158 -4.65 17.81 -2.96
N GLY A 159 -5.50 16.97 -3.57
CA GLY A 159 -6.50 16.15 -2.87
C GLY A 159 -5.89 15.01 -2.06
N VAL A 160 -4.80 14.42 -2.57
CA VAL A 160 -4.11 13.27 -1.94
C VAL A 160 -3.12 13.71 -0.86
N SER A 161 -2.71 14.98 -0.84
CA SER A 161 -1.67 15.51 0.05
C SER A 161 -2.01 15.50 1.55
N GLY A 162 -3.13 14.93 1.96
CA GLY A 162 -3.53 14.76 3.36
C GLY A 162 -3.62 16.10 4.11
N LYS A 163 -2.91 16.20 5.24
CA LYS A 163 -2.99 17.37 6.14
C LYS A 163 -2.32 18.65 5.61
N SER A 164 -1.52 18.59 4.53
CA SER A 164 -0.72 19.73 4.06
C SER A 164 -0.59 19.73 2.53
N ILE A 165 -1.47 20.48 1.88
CA ILE A 165 -1.45 20.71 0.42
C ILE A 165 -0.10 21.29 -0.02
N ILE A 166 0.49 22.20 0.78
CA ILE A 166 1.78 22.84 0.45
C ILE A 166 2.90 21.79 0.32
N ARG A 167 2.96 20.81 1.23
CA ARG A 167 3.96 19.74 1.13
C ARG A 167 3.76 18.87 -0.11
N GLY A 168 2.50 18.57 -0.45
CA GLY A 168 2.17 17.84 -1.67
C GLY A 168 2.60 18.61 -2.92
N LEU A 169 2.33 19.91 -2.99
CA LEU A 169 2.75 20.75 -4.12
C LEU A 169 4.28 20.87 -4.22
N ILE A 170 4.99 21.00 -3.10
CA ILE A 170 6.46 20.98 -3.10
C ILE A 170 6.99 19.66 -3.63
N SER A 171 6.42 18.53 -3.20
CA SER A 171 6.81 17.20 -3.70
C SER A 171 6.53 17.05 -5.20
N ALA A 172 5.40 17.58 -5.68
CA ALA A 172 5.07 17.59 -7.10
C ALA A 172 6.07 18.44 -7.92
N CYS A 173 6.41 19.63 -7.44
CA CYS A 173 7.42 20.49 -8.08
C CYS A 173 8.79 19.82 -8.10
N LEU A 174 9.18 19.13 -7.03
CA LEU A 174 10.43 18.34 -6.98
C LEU A 174 10.40 17.20 -8.01
N GLY A 175 9.28 16.46 -8.12
CA GLY A 175 9.13 15.41 -9.12
C GLY A 175 9.23 15.97 -10.55
N LEU A 176 8.58 17.08 -10.84
CA LEU A 176 8.67 17.76 -12.14
C LEU A 176 10.11 18.25 -12.41
N PHE A 177 10.79 18.81 -11.42
CA PHE A 177 12.18 19.22 -11.54
C PHE A 177 13.10 18.02 -11.87
N ILE A 178 12.92 16.90 -11.16
CA ILE A 178 13.68 15.67 -11.40
C ILE A 178 13.43 15.13 -12.82
N SER A 179 12.19 15.20 -13.31
CA SER A 179 11.84 14.76 -14.67
C SER A 179 12.46 15.63 -15.76
N CYS A 180 12.92 16.83 -15.43
CA CYS A 180 13.64 17.70 -16.36
C CYS A 180 15.14 17.41 -16.48
N ILE A 181 15.67 16.51 -15.66
CA ILE A 181 17.10 16.13 -15.72
C ILE A 181 17.32 15.22 -16.92
N GLY A 182 18.29 15.59 -17.76
CA GLY A 182 18.61 14.85 -18.99
C GLY A 182 18.61 15.71 -20.24
N SER A 183 18.77 15.08 -21.39
CA SER A 183 18.69 15.75 -22.68
C SER A 183 17.24 15.93 -23.10
N ASP A 184 16.86 17.13 -23.44
CA ASP A 184 15.53 17.44 -23.95
C ASP A 184 15.27 16.72 -25.28
N PRO A 185 14.20 15.91 -25.38
CA PRO A 185 13.94 15.11 -26.59
C PRO A 185 13.59 15.94 -27.83
N MET A 186 13.18 17.22 -27.68
CA MET A 186 12.81 18.08 -28.77
C MET A 186 13.99 18.93 -29.29
N THR A 187 14.80 19.42 -28.36
CA THR A 187 15.89 20.37 -28.68
C THR A 187 17.29 19.77 -28.52
N SER A 188 17.40 18.56 -27.93
CA SER A 188 18.65 17.90 -27.56
C SER A 188 19.53 18.75 -26.62
N TYR A 189 18.94 19.72 -25.94
CA TYR A 189 19.65 20.55 -24.96
C TYR A 189 19.71 19.83 -23.61
N ASP A 190 20.95 19.77 -23.04
CA ASP A 190 21.17 19.09 -21.78
C ASP A 190 20.73 19.95 -20.59
N ARG A 191 19.86 19.39 -19.75
CA ARG A 191 19.33 20.06 -18.56
C ARG A 191 19.80 19.36 -17.31
N PHE A 192 20.42 20.09 -16.40
CA PHE A 192 20.82 19.63 -15.06
C PHE A 192 21.65 18.33 -15.05
N THR A 193 22.42 18.07 -16.10
CA THR A 193 23.29 16.88 -16.21
C THR A 193 24.61 17.04 -15.47
N PHE A 194 25.00 18.29 -15.14
CA PHE A 194 26.25 18.63 -14.43
C PHE A 194 27.53 18.02 -15.05
N GLY A 195 27.49 17.73 -16.35
CA GLY A 195 28.58 17.04 -17.05
C GLY A 195 28.70 15.55 -16.77
N ILE A 196 27.74 14.96 -16.07
CA ILE A 196 27.70 13.52 -15.79
C ILE A 196 27.04 12.82 -16.97
N SER A 197 27.81 12.07 -17.75
CA SER A 197 27.33 11.41 -18.98
C SER A 197 26.12 10.48 -18.76
N ARG A 198 25.99 9.90 -17.58
CA ARG A 198 24.88 9.02 -17.22
C ARG A 198 23.54 9.76 -17.06
N LEU A 199 23.60 11.05 -16.71
CA LEU A 199 22.40 11.87 -16.57
C LEU A 199 21.87 12.39 -17.90
N TYR A 200 22.55 12.23 -19.03
CA TYR A 200 22.01 12.63 -20.35
C TYR A 200 20.74 11.86 -20.73
N LEU A 201 20.61 10.61 -20.32
CA LEU A 201 19.40 9.80 -20.52
C LEU A 201 18.31 10.06 -19.47
N GLY A 202 18.56 11.00 -18.55
CA GLY A 202 17.68 11.25 -17.41
C GLY A 202 17.87 10.26 -16.27
N MET A 203 16.95 10.29 -15.33
CA MET A 203 16.86 9.32 -14.21
C MET A 203 15.79 8.30 -14.52
N ASP A 204 16.14 7.01 -14.45
CA ASP A 204 15.19 5.94 -14.69
C ASP A 204 14.12 5.91 -13.59
N LEU A 205 12.84 5.88 -14.01
CA LEU A 205 11.71 5.91 -13.10
C LEU A 205 11.72 4.70 -12.15
N ALA A 206 12.06 3.51 -12.63
CA ALA A 206 12.10 2.31 -11.78
C ALA A 206 13.16 2.43 -10.68
N VAL A 207 14.34 2.96 -10.99
CA VAL A 207 15.40 3.21 -10.02
C VAL A 207 14.95 4.19 -8.94
N CYS A 208 14.34 5.30 -9.36
CA CYS A 208 13.79 6.30 -8.44
C CYS A 208 12.72 5.67 -7.51
N LEU A 209 11.80 4.86 -8.07
CA LEU A 209 10.73 4.23 -7.30
C LEU A 209 11.22 3.14 -6.36
N ILE A 210 12.26 2.37 -6.71
CA ILE A 210 12.93 1.44 -5.78
C ILE A 210 13.48 2.21 -4.57
N GLY A 211 14.13 3.36 -4.81
CA GLY A 211 14.60 4.23 -3.74
C GLY A 211 13.47 4.76 -2.87
N LEU A 212 12.47 5.38 -3.50
CA LEU A 212 11.37 6.07 -2.84
C LEU A 212 10.44 5.15 -2.03
N PHE A 213 10.19 3.93 -2.50
CA PHE A 213 9.21 3.04 -1.88
C PHE A 213 9.86 1.85 -1.16
N ALA A 214 10.82 1.15 -1.79
CA ALA A 214 11.39 -0.03 -1.18
C ALA A 214 12.44 0.31 -0.12
N LEU A 215 13.46 1.08 -0.45
CA LEU A 215 14.54 1.41 0.48
C LEU A 215 14.07 2.31 1.63
N VAL A 216 13.25 3.33 1.36
CA VAL A 216 12.68 4.21 2.41
C VAL A 216 11.91 3.40 3.44
N GLU A 217 11.04 2.48 3.00
CA GLU A 217 10.23 1.68 3.91
C GLU A 217 11.08 0.76 4.79
N ILE A 218 12.15 0.19 4.23
CA ILE A 218 13.12 -0.62 4.98
C ILE A 218 13.85 0.23 6.03
N MET A 219 14.36 1.41 5.63
CA MET A 219 15.07 2.32 6.54
C MET A 219 14.17 2.74 7.70
N ALA A 220 12.93 3.14 7.41
CA ALA A 220 11.95 3.53 8.41
C ALA A 220 11.61 2.40 9.40
N LYS A 221 11.61 1.14 8.94
CA LYS A 221 11.35 -0.02 9.79
C LYS A 221 12.56 -0.45 10.60
N SER A 222 13.77 -0.29 10.08
CA SER A 222 15.01 -0.60 10.81
C SER A 222 15.15 0.26 12.08
N GLU A 223 14.54 1.44 12.11
CA GLU A 223 14.48 2.31 13.29
C GLU A 223 13.49 1.81 14.36
N ARG A 224 12.50 1.01 13.98
CA ARG A 224 11.47 0.49 14.89
C ARG A 224 11.84 -0.93 15.31
N ARG A 225 12.25 -1.14 16.55
CA ARG A 225 12.30 -2.48 17.14
C ARG A 225 10.86 -3.00 17.28
N LEU A 226 10.45 -3.85 16.36
CA LEU A 226 9.22 -4.63 16.53
C LEU A 226 9.60 -5.85 17.35
N ASP A 227 9.08 -5.92 18.58
CA ASP A 227 9.15 -7.14 19.38
C ASP A 227 8.56 -8.28 18.55
N SER A 228 9.28 -9.42 18.50
CA SER A 228 8.84 -10.59 17.75
C SER A 228 7.46 -11.04 18.22
N LEU A 229 6.44 -10.81 17.39
CA LEU A 229 5.06 -11.21 17.67
C LEU A 229 4.99 -12.75 17.66
N LYS A 230 4.91 -13.37 18.83
CA LYS A 230 4.70 -14.82 18.96
C LYS A 230 3.26 -15.13 18.60
N LEU A 231 3.05 -15.70 17.43
CA LEU A 231 1.77 -16.28 17.04
C LEU A 231 1.50 -17.53 17.85
N ASP A 232 0.43 -17.52 18.59
CA ASP A 232 -0.09 -18.73 19.24
C ASP A 232 -0.93 -19.53 18.20
N THR A 233 -0.23 -20.24 17.31
CA THR A 233 -0.85 -21.06 16.26
C THR A 233 -1.74 -22.17 16.81
N ALA A 234 -1.63 -22.49 18.11
CA ALA A 234 -2.46 -23.51 18.78
C ALA A 234 -3.94 -23.08 18.90
N LYS A 235 -4.25 -21.78 18.73
CA LYS A 235 -5.62 -21.26 18.84
C LYS A 235 -6.47 -21.36 17.57
N ILE A 236 -5.89 -21.78 16.43
CA ILE A 236 -6.63 -21.94 15.17
C ILE A 236 -7.31 -23.32 15.14
N LYS A 237 -8.27 -23.56 16.02
CA LYS A 237 -8.97 -24.85 16.16
C LYS A 237 -10.40 -24.85 15.61
N ASP A 238 -10.91 -23.73 15.06
CA ASP A 238 -12.25 -23.68 14.51
C ASP A 238 -12.38 -24.54 13.22
N ASP A 239 -13.60 -24.95 12.90
CA ASP A 239 -13.91 -25.69 11.68
C ASP A 239 -14.03 -24.79 10.45
N GLY A 240 -13.98 -23.48 10.63
CA GLY A 240 -14.11 -22.46 9.59
C GLY A 240 -15.48 -22.46 8.93
N LYS A 241 -16.52 -22.88 9.64
CA LYS A 241 -17.90 -22.85 9.12
C LYS A 241 -18.43 -21.42 9.06
N ILE A 242 -19.01 -21.09 7.92
CA ILE A 242 -19.79 -19.87 7.69
C ILE A 242 -21.23 -20.34 7.47
N THR A 243 -22.18 -19.79 8.21
CA THR A 243 -23.58 -20.20 8.10
C THR A 243 -24.20 -19.67 6.79
N LYS A 244 -25.29 -20.30 6.34
CA LYS A 244 -26.02 -19.83 5.14
C LYS A 244 -26.58 -18.42 5.31
N GLU A 245 -26.91 -18.04 6.52
CA GLU A 245 -27.40 -16.70 6.84
C GLU A 245 -26.29 -15.67 6.74
N GLU A 246 -25.09 -15.96 7.27
CA GLU A 246 -23.92 -15.12 7.12
C GLU A 246 -23.53 -14.93 5.64
N TYR A 247 -23.58 -16.01 4.83
CA TYR A 247 -23.36 -15.89 3.39
C TYR A 247 -24.36 -14.94 2.73
N LYS A 248 -25.65 -15.04 3.07
CA LYS A 248 -26.68 -14.15 2.53
C LYS A 248 -26.46 -12.70 2.96
N ARG A 249 -26.06 -12.49 4.22
CA ARG A 249 -25.74 -11.15 4.74
C ARG A 249 -24.57 -10.50 4.02
N MET A 250 -23.55 -11.27 3.62
CA MET A 250 -22.35 -10.77 2.95
C MET A 250 -22.59 -10.37 1.48
N ILE A 251 -23.56 -10.94 0.77
CA ILE A 251 -23.77 -10.71 -0.67
C ILE A 251 -23.88 -9.22 -0.99
N ARG A 252 -24.77 -8.51 -0.30
CA ARG A 252 -25.01 -7.08 -0.54
C ARG A 252 -23.79 -6.20 -0.23
N PRO A 253 -23.12 -6.32 0.93
CA PRO A 253 -21.86 -5.65 1.21
C PRO A 253 -20.79 -5.93 0.16
N VAL A 254 -20.56 -7.19 -0.22
CA VAL A 254 -19.55 -7.56 -1.20
C VAL A 254 -19.79 -6.89 -2.55
N VAL A 255 -21.01 -6.95 -3.09
CA VAL A 255 -21.33 -6.33 -4.39
C VAL A 255 -21.20 -4.81 -4.35
N MET A 256 -21.78 -4.17 -3.32
CA MET A 256 -21.72 -2.71 -3.19
C MET A 256 -20.28 -2.23 -2.99
N SER A 257 -19.51 -2.92 -2.16
CA SER A 257 -18.12 -2.58 -1.90
C SER A 257 -17.23 -2.82 -3.11
N SER A 258 -17.51 -3.83 -3.94
CA SER A 258 -16.80 -4.02 -5.21
C SER A 258 -17.07 -2.87 -6.18
N ILE A 259 -18.29 -2.36 -6.22
CA ILE A 259 -18.62 -1.18 -7.04
C ILE A 259 -17.89 0.05 -6.50
N ILE A 260 -17.96 0.30 -5.18
CA ILE A 260 -17.27 1.43 -4.54
C ILE A 260 -15.76 1.35 -4.78
N GLY A 261 -15.16 0.17 -4.53
CA GLY A 261 -13.74 -0.06 -4.74
C GLY A 261 -13.31 0.20 -6.19
N SER A 262 -14.11 -0.27 -7.16
CA SER A 262 -13.83 -0.01 -8.57
C SER A 262 -13.97 1.46 -8.94
N LEU A 263 -14.99 2.16 -8.43
CA LEU A 263 -15.15 3.60 -8.68
C LEU A 263 -14.01 4.42 -8.07
N VAL A 264 -13.62 4.09 -6.83
CA VAL A 264 -12.46 4.71 -6.17
C VAL A 264 -11.20 4.41 -6.96
N GLY A 265 -10.97 3.17 -7.39
CA GLY A 265 -9.78 2.76 -8.14
C GLY A 265 -9.59 3.48 -9.48
N ILE A 266 -10.67 3.89 -10.17
CA ILE A 266 -10.58 4.66 -11.42
C ILE A 266 -10.07 6.09 -11.17
N ILE A 267 -10.26 6.63 -9.95
CA ILE A 267 -9.83 7.99 -9.61
C ILE A 267 -8.34 7.96 -9.27
N PRO A 268 -7.47 8.62 -10.06
CA PRO A 268 -6.05 8.68 -9.74
C PRO A 268 -5.79 9.29 -8.37
N GLY A 269 -4.79 8.76 -7.67
CA GLY A 269 -4.40 9.25 -6.35
C GLY A 269 -5.24 8.73 -5.17
N THR A 270 -6.30 7.95 -5.44
CA THR A 270 -7.03 7.21 -4.42
C THR A 270 -6.58 5.76 -4.45
N GLY A 271 -6.47 5.13 -3.30
CA GLY A 271 -5.94 3.78 -3.18
C GLY A 271 -6.92 2.79 -2.57
N ALA A 272 -6.45 1.56 -2.42
CA ALA A 272 -7.23 0.48 -1.82
C ALA A 272 -7.55 0.74 -0.33
N SER A 273 -6.74 1.56 0.35
CA SER A 273 -7.00 1.95 1.74
C SER A 273 -8.27 2.75 1.89
N GLU A 274 -8.42 3.80 1.09
CA GLU A 274 -9.59 4.67 1.08
C GLU A 274 -10.85 3.91 0.69
N ALA A 275 -10.76 3.06 -0.34
CA ALA A 275 -11.85 2.21 -0.79
C ALA A 275 -12.32 1.28 0.33
N SER A 276 -11.39 0.67 1.07
CA SER A 276 -11.69 -0.23 2.19
C SER A 276 -12.46 0.49 3.31
N TRP A 277 -12.00 1.69 3.71
CA TRP A 277 -12.64 2.49 4.74
C TRP A 277 -14.03 3.01 4.33
N PHE A 278 -14.17 3.53 3.10
CA PHE A 278 -15.47 3.97 2.58
C PHE A 278 -16.48 2.82 2.54
N SER A 279 -16.04 1.67 2.05
CA SER A 279 -16.91 0.51 1.93
C SER A 279 -17.31 -0.06 3.29
N TYR A 280 -16.37 -0.11 4.25
CA TYR A 280 -16.66 -0.51 5.62
C TYR A 280 -17.72 0.40 6.27
N SER A 281 -17.54 1.72 6.15
CA SER A 281 -18.47 2.71 6.67
C SER A 281 -19.85 2.60 6.01
N GLN A 282 -19.86 2.44 4.69
CA GLN A 282 -21.12 2.28 3.93
C GLN A 282 -21.84 0.98 4.30
N ALA A 283 -21.12 -0.12 4.45
CA ALA A 283 -21.70 -1.40 4.85
C ALA A 283 -22.32 -1.30 6.25
N LYS A 284 -21.64 -0.64 7.19
CA LYS A 284 -22.15 -0.38 8.53
C LYS A 284 -23.47 0.41 8.48
N ASN A 285 -23.52 1.48 7.68
CA ASN A 285 -24.73 2.32 7.54
C ASN A 285 -25.90 1.59 6.90
N MET A 286 -25.65 0.59 6.06
CA MET A 286 -26.67 -0.17 5.34
C MET A 286 -27.05 -1.50 6.01
N SER A 287 -26.31 -1.91 7.03
CA SER A 287 -26.52 -3.16 7.74
C SER A 287 -27.77 -3.09 8.60
N LYS A 288 -28.41 -4.24 8.78
CA LYS A 288 -29.46 -4.43 9.79
C LYS A 288 -28.89 -4.66 11.19
N HIS A 289 -27.58 -4.87 11.29
CA HIS A 289 -26.84 -5.18 12.52
C HIS A 289 -25.63 -4.27 12.67
N PRO A 290 -25.80 -2.93 12.67
CA PRO A 290 -24.67 -1.98 12.75
C PRO A 290 -23.89 -2.08 14.06
N GLU A 291 -24.49 -2.65 15.10
CA GLU A 291 -23.90 -2.90 16.42
C GLU A 291 -22.81 -3.99 16.40
N GLU A 292 -22.84 -4.91 15.41
CA GLU A 292 -21.82 -5.94 15.27
C GLU A 292 -20.49 -5.39 14.72
N PHE A 293 -20.52 -4.23 14.03
CA PHE A 293 -19.34 -3.62 13.46
C PHE A 293 -18.36 -3.12 14.54
N GLY A 294 -17.13 -3.55 14.46
CA GLY A 294 -16.10 -3.39 15.49
C GLY A 294 -16.06 -4.55 16.49
N HIS A 295 -17.00 -5.50 16.41
CA HIS A 295 -17.13 -6.63 17.32
C HIS A 295 -17.10 -8.00 16.64
N GLY A 296 -16.70 -8.06 15.36
CA GLY A 296 -16.58 -9.31 14.60
C GLY A 296 -17.65 -9.47 13.52
N SER A 297 -18.09 -8.36 12.90
CA SER A 297 -19.07 -8.37 11.82
C SER A 297 -18.52 -9.06 10.57
N VAL A 298 -19.23 -10.08 10.10
CA VAL A 298 -18.93 -10.74 8.82
C VAL A 298 -19.11 -9.80 7.63
N GLU A 299 -20.08 -8.86 7.74
CA GLU A 299 -20.34 -7.84 6.74
C GLU A 299 -19.22 -6.82 6.65
N GLY A 300 -18.63 -6.44 7.81
CA GLY A 300 -17.50 -5.50 7.89
C GLY A 300 -16.24 -6.06 7.23
N ILE A 301 -15.88 -7.31 7.53
CA ILE A 301 -14.76 -8.00 6.88
C ILE A 301 -14.99 -8.09 5.37
N ALA A 302 -16.18 -8.55 4.97
CA ALA A 302 -16.52 -8.76 3.57
C ALA A 302 -16.50 -7.46 2.76
N ALA A 303 -16.98 -6.36 3.33
CA ALA A 303 -16.99 -5.04 2.69
C ALA A 303 -15.57 -4.49 2.50
N ALA A 304 -14.74 -4.52 3.55
CA ALA A 304 -13.38 -4.02 3.50
C ALA A 304 -12.54 -4.78 2.47
N GLU A 305 -12.61 -6.12 2.48
CA GLU A 305 -11.80 -6.98 1.63
C GLU A 305 -12.25 -7.00 0.17
N SER A 306 -13.55 -6.95 -0.10
CA SER A 306 -14.01 -6.86 -1.49
C SER A 306 -13.66 -5.52 -2.13
N ALA A 307 -13.72 -4.42 -1.36
CA ALA A 307 -13.38 -3.10 -1.87
C ALA A 307 -11.88 -2.96 -2.17
N ASN A 308 -11.01 -3.39 -1.26
CA ASN A 308 -9.57 -3.23 -1.45
C ASN A 308 -9.06 -4.00 -2.67
N ASN A 309 -9.54 -5.22 -2.91
CA ASN A 309 -9.20 -5.98 -4.11
C ASN A 309 -9.94 -5.49 -5.37
N ALA A 310 -11.10 -4.87 -5.23
CA ALA A 310 -11.81 -4.28 -6.38
C ALA A 310 -11.10 -3.03 -6.95
N VAL A 311 -10.19 -2.42 -6.22
CA VAL A 311 -9.33 -1.35 -6.74
C VAL A 311 -8.36 -1.87 -7.80
N THR A 312 -7.87 -3.12 -7.69
CA THR A 312 -6.73 -3.62 -8.48
C THR A 312 -6.95 -3.56 -10.00
N GLY A 313 -8.06 -4.07 -10.50
CA GLY A 313 -8.37 -3.97 -11.93
C GLY A 313 -8.78 -2.55 -12.35
N ALA A 314 -9.51 -1.85 -11.50
CA ALA A 314 -10.04 -0.54 -11.81
C ALA A 314 -8.95 0.55 -11.96
N THR A 315 -7.92 0.52 -11.12
CA THR A 315 -6.81 1.48 -11.20
C THR A 315 -5.88 1.26 -12.41
N LEU A 316 -5.94 0.06 -13.03
CA LEU A 316 -5.26 -0.19 -14.29
C LEU A 316 -5.96 0.50 -15.47
N ILE A 317 -7.23 0.91 -15.35
CA ILE A 317 -7.93 1.62 -16.43
C ILE A 317 -7.21 2.93 -16.78
N PRO A 318 -7.07 3.92 -15.87
CA PRO A 318 -6.35 5.15 -16.17
C PRO A 318 -4.86 4.91 -16.46
N LEU A 319 -4.22 3.93 -15.82
CA LEU A 319 -2.84 3.58 -16.11
C LEU A 319 -2.65 3.19 -17.57
N LEU A 320 -3.39 2.19 -18.04
CA LEU A 320 -3.18 1.59 -19.35
C LEU A 320 -3.70 2.47 -20.50
N THR A 321 -4.69 3.34 -20.20
CA THR A 321 -5.31 4.21 -21.24
C THR A 321 -4.67 5.59 -21.33
N LEU A 322 -4.25 6.18 -20.22
CA LEU A 322 -3.75 7.54 -20.11
C LEU A 322 -2.32 7.64 -19.57
N GLY A 323 -1.75 6.54 -19.06
CA GLY A 323 -0.45 6.55 -18.40
C GLY A 323 -0.48 7.19 -17.00
N ILE A 324 -1.65 7.31 -16.39
CA ILE A 324 -1.80 7.95 -15.07
C ILE A 324 -1.96 6.86 -14.00
N PRO A 325 -0.96 6.63 -13.14
CA PRO A 325 -1.06 5.64 -12.07
C PRO A 325 -2.02 6.09 -10.97
N GLY A 326 -2.81 5.15 -10.44
CA GLY A 326 -3.75 5.41 -9.36
C GLY A 326 -3.08 5.50 -7.98
N ASP A 327 -2.01 4.76 -7.77
CA ASP A 327 -1.23 4.74 -6.51
C ASP A 327 0.26 4.45 -6.76
N GLY A 328 1.06 4.41 -5.67
CA GLY A 328 2.50 4.16 -5.77
C GLY A 328 2.85 2.77 -6.32
N THR A 329 2.05 1.73 -6.06
CA THR A 329 2.27 0.38 -6.60
C THR A 329 2.07 0.36 -8.10
N VAL A 330 1.01 1.00 -8.55
CA VAL A 330 0.65 1.12 -9.98
C VAL A 330 1.68 1.97 -10.72
N ALA A 331 2.29 2.98 -10.05
CA ALA A 331 3.39 3.75 -10.61
C ALA A 331 4.63 2.89 -10.89
N ILE A 332 4.95 1.95 -10.00
CA ILE A 332 6.04 0.99 -10.24
C ILE A 332 5.69 0.04 -11.39
N MET A 333 4.45 -0.43 -11.46
CA MET A 333 3.99 -1.27 -12.58
C MET A 333 4.03 -0.51 -13.92
N LEU A 334 3.77 0.81 -13.91
CA LEU A 334 3.96 1.66 -15.09
C LEU A 334 5.41 1.64 -15.57
N SER A 335 6.38 1.77 -14.65
CA SER A 335 7.80 1.71 -15.03
C SER A 335 8.17 0.35 -15.61
N ALA A 336 7.65 -0.74 -15.04
CA ALA A 336 7.86 -2.09 -15.57
C ALA A 336 7.29 -2.26 -16.99
N LEU A 337 6.10 -1.70 -17.28
CA LEU A 337 5.53 -1.68 -18.62
C LEU A 337 6.44 -0.91 -19.59
N MET A 338 6.83 0.31 -19.24
CA MET A 338 7.62 1.19 -20.10
C MET A 338 9.00 0.60 -20.43
N ILE A 339 9.69 0.00 -19.48
CA ILE A 339 10.99 -0.67 -19.68
C ILE A 339 10.84 -1.85 -20.66
N ASN A 340 9.72 -2.57 -20.59
CA ASN A 340 9.40 -3.65 -21.54
C ASN A 340 8.89 -3.13 -22.89
N GLY A 341 8.90 -1.81 -23.14
CA GLY A 341 8.46 -1.19 -24.39
C GLY A 341 6.94 -1.12 -24.56
N LEU A 342 6.19 -1.37 -23.50
CA LEU A 342 4.72 -1.29 -23.47
C LEU A 342 4.32 0.11 -23.00
N ASN A 343 4.11 1.04 -23.94
CA ASN A 343 3.75 2.40 -23.61
C ASN A 343 2.24 2.53 -23.42
N PRO A 344 1.76 3.04 -22.25
CA PRO A 344 0.34 3.29 -22.04
C PRO A 344 -0.26 4.21 -23.09
N GLY A 345 -1.51 3.98 -23.42
CA GLY A 345 -2.25 4.75 -24.41
C GLY A 345 -2.91 3.88 -25.47
N LEU A 346 -3.38 4.51 -26.56
CA LEU A 346 -4.10 3.79 -27.61
C LEU A 346 -3.22 2.73 -28.31
N SER A 347 -1.93 3.00 -28.49
CA SER A 347 -0.98 2.06 -29.11
C SER A 347 -0.97 0.70 -28.40
N LEU A 348 -1.07 0.69 -27.09
CA LEU A 348 -1.12 -0.52 -26.26
C LEU A 348 -2.33 -1.40 -26.60
N PHE A 349 -3.45 -0.81 -27.00
CA PHE A 349 -4.67 -1.52 -27.38
C PHE A 349 -4.76 -1.88 -28.86
N THR A 350 -3.94 -1.25 -29.70
CA THR A 350 -3.96 -1.43 -31.17
C THR A 350 -2.77 -2.23 -31.68
N THR A 351 -1.58 -1.91 -31.22
CA THR A 351 -0.32 -2.55 -31.65
C THR A 351 0.00 -3.78 -30.80
N ASP A 352 -0.15 -3.67 -29.46
CA ASP A 352 0.14 -4.73 -28.50
C ASP A 352 -1.16 -5.29 -27.90
N GLY A 353 -2.24 -5.33 -28.68
CA GLY A 353 -3.58 -5.67 -28.20
C GLY A 353 -3.70 -7.08 -27.64
N ASP A 354 -3.01 -8.07 -28.21
CA ASP A 354 -2.93 -9.45 -27.74
C ASP A 354 -2.30 -9.52 -26.32
N ILE A 355 -1.15 -8.89 -26.14
CA ILE A 355 -0.48 -8.75 -24.82
C ILE A 355 -1.42 -8.06 -23.83
N MET A 356 -2.05 -6.97 -24.26
CA MET A 356 -2.93 -6.18 -23.39
C MET A 356 -4.15 -6.98 -22.92
N TYR A 357 -4.80 -7.72 -23.81
CA TYR A 357 -5.92 -8.57 -23.43
C TYR A 357 -5.48 -9.81 -22.63
N ALA A 358 -4.27 -10.34 -22.87
CA ALA A 358 -3.69 -11.39 -22.01
C ALA A 358 -3.50 -10.89 -20.57
N ILE A 359 -3.01 -9.66 -20.39
CA ILE A 359 -2.88 -9.00 -19.08
C ILE A 359 -4.26 -8.84 -18.40
N MET A 360 -5.27 -8.35 -19.12
CA MET A 360 -6.61 -8.15 -18.58
C MET A 360 -7.28 -9.47 -18.16
N LEU A 361 -7.18 -10.50 -19.00
CA LEU A 361 -7.69 -11.83 -18.68
C LEU A 361 -6.87 -12.49 -17.57
N GLY A 362 -5.55 -12.25 -17.56
CA GLY A 362 -4.61 -12.70 -16.54
C GLY A 362 -5.03 -12.28 -15.15
N LEU A 363 -5.58 -11.07 -14.98
CA LEU A 363 -6.05 -10.60 -13.68
C LEU A 363 -7.22 -11.44 -13.13
N ILE A 364 -8.09 -11.97 -14.01
CA ILE A 364 -9.14 -12.91 -13.58
C ILE A 364 -8.48 -14.20 -13.07
N LEU A 365 -7.50 -14.71 -13.82
CA LEU A 365 -6.79 -15.94 -13.47
C LEU A 365 -5.99 -15.77 -12.17
N VAL A 366 -5.36 -14.60 -11.96
CA VAL A 366 -4.70 -14.21 -10.69
C VAL A 366 -5.64 -14.41 -9.50
N ASN A 367 -6.86 -13.88 -9.58
CA ASN A 367 -7.83 -14.01 -8.50
C ASN A 367 -8.28 -15.45 -8.24
N LEU A 368 -8.36 -16.28 -9.30
CA LEU A 368 -8.65 -17.71 -9.16
C LEU A 368 -7.47 -18.44 -8.50
N PHE A 369 -6.23 -18.14 -8.87
CA PHE A 369 -5.05 -18.70 -8.22
C PHE A 369 -4.95 -18.25 -6.76
N MET A 370 -5.25 -16.99 -6.48
CA MET A 370 -5.31 -16.47 -5.11
C MET A 370 -6.34 -17.24 -4.27
N LEU A 371 -7.52 -17.51 -4.83
CA LEU A 371 -8.55 -18.34 -4.18
C LEU A 371 -8.04 -19.75 -3.89
N LEU A 372 -7.42 -20.40 -4.87
CA LEU A 372 -6.89 -21.75 -4.72
C LEU A 372 -5.78 -21.80 -3.67
N GLN A 373 -4.77 -20.95 -3.81
CA GLN A 373 -3.64 -20.91 -2.88
C GLN A 373 -4.10 -20.50 -1.48
N GLY A 374 -4.96 -19.49 -1.35
CA GLY A 374 -5.52 -19.05 -0.08
C GLY A 374 -6.30 -20.18 0.61
N LYS A 375 -7.08 -20.97 -0.12
CA LYS A 375 -7.84 -22.10 0.43
C LYS A 375 -6.94 -23.20 1.00
N PHE A 376 -5.86 -23.56 0.29
CA PHE A 376 -5.00 -24.69 0.65
C PHE A 376 -3.81 -24.30 1.53
N LEU A 377 -3.26 -23.11 1.36
CA LEU A 377 -2.00 -22.67 1.97
C LEU A 377 -2.17 -21.66 3.12
N THR A 378 -3.41 -21.32 3.53
CA THR A 378 -3.66 -20.34 4.61
C THR A 378 -2.91 -20.70 5.90
N SER A 379 -2.85 -21.97 6.26
CA SER A 379 -2.12 -22.43 7.45
C SER A 379 -0.59 -22.30 7.31
N LEU A 380 -0.07 -22.40 6.08
CA LEU A 380 1.35 -22.16 5.78
C LEU A 380 1.66 -20.67 5.87
N PHE A 381 0.82 -19.82 5.31
CA PHE A 381 0.99 -18.37 5.37
C PHE A 381 0.92 -17.82 6.79
N ALA A 382 0.09 -18.40 7.67
CA ALA A 382 0.09 -18.06 9.08
C ALA A 382 1.46 -18.32 9.77
N LYS A 383 2.25 -19.29 9.29
CA LYS A 383 3.62 -19.52 9.79
C LYS A 383 4.62 -18.49 9.24
N VAL A 384 4.41 -17.99 8.02
CA VAL A 384 5.27 -16.96 7.41
C VAL A 384 5.26 -15.68 8.24
N VAL A 385 4.12 -15.34 8.85
CA VAL A 385 3.97 -14.19 9.75
C VAL A 385 4.98 -14.18 10.92
N SER A 386 5.49 -15.34 11.30
CA SER A 386 6.44 -15.47 12.41
C SER A 386 7.92 -15.32 12.02
N ILE A 387 8.24 -15.03 10.76
CA ILE A 387 9.63 -14.82 10.32
C ILE A 387 10.16 -13.51 10.92
N PRO A 388 11.31 -13.54 11.63
CA PRO A 388 11.90 -12.34 12.22
C PRO A 388 12.30 -11.32 11.15
N GLN A 389 12.03 -10.04 11.42
CA GLN A 389 12.38 -8.95 10.49
C GLN A 389 13.89 -8.79 10.32
N GLU A 390 14.68 -9.18 11.31
CA GLU A 390 16.15 -9.17 11.28
C GLU A 390 16.72 -10.02 10.13
N ILE A 391 15.98 -11.07 9.72
CA ILE A 391 16.37 -11.93 8.59
C ILE A 391 15.88 -11.32 7.27
N LEU A 392 14.68 -10.75 7.27
CA LEU A 392 14.05 -10.22 6.05
C LEU A 392 14.72 -8.93 5.57
N THR A 393 15.04 -8.02 6.48
CA THR A 393 15.59 -6.70 6.15
C THR A 393 16.87 -6.78 5.29
N PRO A 394 17.91 -7.55 5.65
CA PRO A 394 19.11 -7.67 4.82
C PRO A 394 18.83 -8.26 3.44
N ILE A 395 17.98 -9.28 3.37
CA ILE A 395 17.60 -9.92 2.10
C ILE A 395 16.95 -8.91 1.17
N ILE A 396 16.03 -8.11 1.67
CA ILE A 396 15.31 -7.11 0.90
C ILE A 396 16.25 -5.99 0.42
N VAL A 397 17.19 -5.53 1.27
CA VAL A 397 18.22 -4.54 0.89
C VAL A 397 19.06 -5.04 -0.26
N ILE A 398 19.50 -6.31 -0.21
CA ILE A 398 20.27 -6.93 -1.30
C ILE A 398 19.44 -6.94 -2.60
N PHE A 399 18.18 -7.32 -2.54
CA PHE A 399 17.29 -7.30 -3.71
C PHE A 399 17.05 -5.89 -4.25
N CYS A 400 16.93 -4.87 -3.39
CA CYS A 400 16.80 -3.48 -3.84
C CYS A 400 18.04 -3.02 -4.60
N PHE A 401 19.25 -3.35 -4.10
CA PHE A 401 20.50 -2.96 -4.76
C PHE A 401 20.71 -3.74 -6.06
N ALA A 402 20.47 -5.04 -6.04
CA ALA A 402 20.52 -5.87 -7.24
C ALA A 402 19.49 -5.38 -8.28
N GLY A 403 18.29 -5.01 -7.84
CA GLY A 403 17.24 -4.47 -8.67
C GLY A 403 17.62 -3.14 -9.32
N ALA A 404 18.07 -2.17 -8.53
CA ALA A 404 18.51 -0.88 -9.06
C ALA A 404 19.69 -1.03 -10.05
N TYR A 405 20.62 -1.95 -9.77
CA TYR A 405 21.71 -2.27 -10.68
C TYR A 405 21.21 -2.90 -12.00
N SER A 406 20.22 -3.80 -11.92
CA SER A 406 19.76 -4.59 -13.08
C SER A 406 19.03 -3.75 -14.13
N VAL A 407 18.51 -2.58 -13.77
CA VAL A 407 17.77 -1.71 -14.71
C VAL A 407 18.65 -1.31 -15.89
N ASN A 408 19.87 -0.83 -15.64
CA ASN A 408 20.82 -0.38 -16.67
C ASN A 408 22.22 -1.01 -16.54
N GLY A 409 22.41 -2.01 -15.69
CA GLY A 409 23.68 -2.66 -15.44
C GLY A 409 24.73 -1.74 -14.81
N ASN A 410 24.33 -0.79 -13.95
CA ASN A 410 25.19 0.30 -13.53
C ASN A 410 25.07 0.62 -12.02
N TYR A 411 26.22 0.77 -11.36
CA TYR A 411 26.29 1.18 -9.94
C TYR A 411 25.83 2.62 -9.70
N PHE A 412 25.82 3.48 -10.71
CA PHE A 412 25.30 4.83 -10.60
C PHE A 412 23.80 4.82 -10.25
N ASP A 413 23.04 3.89 -10.80
CA ASP A 413 21.61 3.73 -10.50
C ASP A 413 21.38 3.29 -9.05
N VAL A 414 22.26 2.44 -8.51
CA VAL A 414 22.24 2.12 -7.07
C VAL A 414 22.46 3.38 -6.23
N GLY A 415 23.37 4.25 -6.66
CA GLY A 415 23.60 5.55 -6.03
C GLY A 415 22.37 6.46 -6.09
N ILE A 416 21.70 6.53 -7.24
CA ILE A 416 20.43 7.27 -7.40
C ILE A 416 19.37 6.72 -6.44
N ALA A 417 19.14 5.41 -6.40
CA ALA A 417 18.16 4.79 -5.50
C ALA A 417 18.45 5.12 -4.02
N LEU A 418 19.73 5.10 -3.62
CA LEU A 418 20.14 5.50 -2.25
C LEU A 418 19.86 6.98 -1.98
N VAL A 419 20.14 7.87 -2.92
CA VAL A 419 19.86 9.32 -2.78
C VAL A 419 18.38 9.53 -2.57
N PHE A 420 17.50 8.89 -3.36
CA PHE A 420 16.06 8.98 -3.19
C PHE A 420 15.60 8.41 -1.85
N ALA A 421 16.17 7.31 -1.40
CA ALA A 421 15.87 6.73 -0.10
C ALA A 421 16.22 7.67 1.06
N VAL A 422 17.39 8.31 1.02
CA VAL A 422 17.84 9.24 2.06
C VAL A 422 17.04 10.54 2.04
N LEU A 423 16.73 11.09 0.85
CA LEU A 423 15.95 12.32 0.72
C LEU A 423 14.57 12.24 1.39
N LEU A 424 13.89 11.09 1.28
CA LEU A 424 12.58 10.90 1.91
C LEU A 424 12.67 10.42 3.36
N ASN A 425 13.73 9.72 3.73
CA ASN A 425 13.94 9.27 5.10
C ASN A 425 14.69 10.30 5.96
N ALA A 426 15.04 11.44 5.41
CA ALA A 426 15.49 12.59 6.20
C ALA A 426 14.34 13.08 7.08
N HIS A 427 14.00 12.30 8.08
CA HIS A 427 13.26 12.78 9.23
C HIS A 427 14.18 13.81 9.91
N GLY A 428 14.03 15.06 9.51
CA GLY A 428 14.50 16.14 10.38
C GLY A 428 13.94 15.80 11.75
N ASN A 429 14.83 15.69 12.74
CA ASN A 429 14.59 15.40 14.15
C ASN A 429 13.10 15.38 14.48
N PRO A 430 12.45 14.22 14.69
CA PRO A 430 11.03 14.21 14.95
C PRO A 430 10.81 15.23 16.05
N SER A 431 9.95 16.19 15.81
CA SER A 431 9.61 17.15 16.87
C SER A 431 9.09 16.28 18.00
N VAL A 432 9.92 16.09 19.02
CA VAL A 432 9.59 15.24 20.17
C VAL A 432 8.23 15.71 20.63
N PRO A 433 7.19 14.86 20.60
CA PRO A 433 5.84 15.30 20.88
C PRO A 433 5.84 15.97 22.26
N ARG A 434 5.45 17.24 22.30
CA ARG A 434 5.38 18.01 23.52
C ARG A 434 3.94 18.30 23.83
N VAL A 435 3.51 17.97 25.03
CA VAL A 435 2.18 18.33 25.53
C VAL A 435 2.32 19.56 26.41
N ARG A 436 1.67 20.65 25.99
CA ARG A 436 1.56 21.86 26.84
C ARG A 436 0.39 21.68 27.79
N LEU A 437 0.67 21.82 29.06
CA LEU A 437 -0.34 21.70 30.10
C LEU A 437 -1.05 23.05 30.30
N LYS A 438 -2.32 23.00 30.68
CA LYS A 438 -3.12 24.19 30.98
C LYS A 438 -3.57 24.17 32.45
N GLY A 439 -3.78 25.33 33.03
CA GLY A 439 -4.34 25.41 34.37
C GLY A 439 -3.32 25.31 35.50
N LEU A 440 -2.03 25.22 35.18
CA LEU A 440 -0.96 25.28 36.21
C LEU A 440 -0.68 26.74 36.65
N LYS A 441 -0.16 26.89 37.86
CA LYS A 441 0.33 28.19 38.36
C LYS A 441 1.76 28.41 37.85
N ALA A 442 1.98 29.54 37.15
CA ALA A 442 3.26 29.81 36.49
C ALA A 442 4.44 29.93 37.48
N ASP A 443 4.17 30.40 38.65
CA ASP A 443 5.10 30.68 39.77
C ASP A 443 5.38 29.45 40.65
N ARG A 444 4.74 28.32 40.36
CA ARG A 444 4.89 27.09 41.17
C ARG A 444 5.78 26.09 40.45
N MET A 445 6.41 25.22 41.27
CA MET A 445 7.20 24.10 40.80
C MET A 445 6.39 22.80 40.89
N TYR A 446 6.56 21.93 39.90
CA TYR A 446 5.88 20.66 39.77
C TYR A 446 6.91 19.53 39.56
N CYS A 447 6.82 18.48 40.35
CA CYS A 447 7.68 17.31 40.22
C CYS A 447 6.91 16.16 39.50
N SER A 448 7.51 15.58 38.46
CA SER A 448 7.00 14.35 37.87
C SER A 448 7.36 13.15 38.74
N ARG A 449 6.38 12.35 39.14
CA ARG A 449 6.60 11.13 39.92
C ARG A 449 7.38 10.06 39.15
N GLU A 450 7.18 10.00 37.82
CA GLU A 450 7.77 8.99 36.97
C GLU A 450 9.26 9.22 36.71
N THR A 451 9.64 10.49 36.56
CA THR A 451 11.03 10.85 36.20
C THR A 451 11.81 11.53 37.33
N GLY A 452 11.13 11.97 38.38
CA GLY A 452 11.72 12.78 39.45
C GLY A 452 12.10 14.20 38.99
N THR A 453 11.80 14.57 37.73
CA THR A 453 12.19 15.86 37.16
C THR A 453 11.28 16.98 37.63
N VAL A 454 11.88 18.09 38.04
CA VAL A 454 11.16 19.28 38.51
C VAL A 454 11.05 20.31 37.41
N TYR A 455 9.84 20.82 37.21
CA TYR A 455 9.51 21.82 36.19
C TYR A 455 8.83 23.03 36.82
N SER A 456 9.05 24.22 36.28
CA SER A 456 8.20 25.36 36.61
C SER A 456 6.86 25.28 35.88
N GLY A 457 5.78 25.74 36.50
CA GLY A 457 4.47 25.80 35.83
C GLY A 457 4.49 26.62 34.55
N ALA A 458 5.26 27.73 34.55
CA ALA A 458 5.49 28.51 33.33
C ALA A 458 6.13 27.67 32.19
N ALA A 459 7.15 26.86 32.49
CA ALA A 459 7.81 26.00 31.52
C ALA A 459 6.85 24.90 31.00
N LEU A 460 6.05 24.28 31.86
CA LEU A 460 5.07 23.26 31.48
C LEU A 460 3.96 23.82 30.58
N MET A 461 3.54 25.05 30.81
CA MET A 461 2.52 25.74 30.00
C MET A 461 3.06 26.27 28.67
N SER A 462 4.29 26.74 28.61
CA SER A 462 4.90 27.34 27.42
C SER A 462 5.64 26.34 26.54
N ALA A 463 6.58 25.61 27.13
CA ALA A 463 7.43 24.63 26.42
C ALA A 463 6.84 23.23 26.38
N GLY A 464 6.02 22.86 27.39
CA GLY A 464 5.42 21.54 27.54
C GLY A 464 6.38 20.46 28.05
N ILE A 465 5.82 19.29 28.37
CA ILE A 465 6.57 18.07 28.68
C ILE A 465 6.90 17.31 27.40
N VAL A 466 8.13 16.87 27.29
CA VAL A 466 8.60 16.00 26.22
C VAL A 466 8.09 14.58 26.47
N LEU A 467 7.33 14.03 25.52
CA LEU A 467 6.85 12.65 25.57
C LEU A 467 7.82 11.74 24.81
N SER A 468 9.01 11.49 25.39
CA SER A 468 10.05 10.68 24.75
C SER A 468 9.69 9.20 24.59
N ASP A 469 8.71 8.70 25.34
CA ASP A 469 8.38 7.28 25.42
C ASP A 469 7.09 6.88 24.68
N LEU A 470 6.44 7.82 23.98
CA LEU A 470 5.33 7.49 23.06
C LEU A 470 5.88 6.81 21.80
N LYS A 471 6.22 5.52 21.92
CA LYS A 471 6.74 4.70 20.82
C LYS A 471 5.65 4.04 19.96
N GLN A 472 4.35 4.25 20.28
CA GLN A 472 3.23 3.66 19.55
C GLN A 472 2.20 4.73 19.18
N GLU A 473 1.66 4.66 17.95
CA GLU A 473 0.67 5.60 17.43
C GLU A 473 -0.63 5.71 18.27
N TYR A 474 -0.90 4.73 19.14
CA TYR A 474 -2.05 4.68 20.04
C TYR A 474 -1.64 4.45 21.50
N GLY A 475 -0.40 4.75 21.84
CA GLY A 475 0.09 4.66 23.22
C GLY A 475 -0.49 5.78 24.08
N SER A 476 -0.86 5.47 25.32
CA SER A 476 -1.19 6.45 26.34
C SER A 476 -0.11 6.49 27.41
N ILE A 477 0.34 7.68 27.77
CA ILE A 477 1.25 7.90 28.90
C ILE A 477 0.46 8.64 29.96
N ARG A 478 0.50 8.15 31.18
CA ARG A 478 0.00 8.85 32.37
C ARG A 478 1.20 9.49 33.06
N ILE A 479 1.17 10.80 33.24
CA ILE A 479 2.20 11.56 33.95
C ILE A 479 1.54 12.18 35.19
N HIS A 480 2.05 11.86 36.38
CA HIS A 480 1.59 12.45 37.62
C HIS A 480 2.50 13.60 37.99
N LEU A 481 1.94 14.80 38.09
CA LEU A 481 2.63 16.01 38.53
C LEU A 481 2.15 16.38 39.93
N THR A 482 3.10 16.56 40.82
CA THR A 482 2.84 16.97 42.19
C THR A 482 3.33 18.42 42.39
N GLU A 483 2.48 19.32 42.85
CA GLU A 483 2.88 20.70 43.19
C GLU A 483 3.80 20.68 44.42
N MET A 484 4.98 21.25 44.29
CA MET A 484 5.90 21.39 45.42
C MET A 484 5.51 22.62 46.26
N LYS A 485 5.12 22.40 47.52
CA LYS A 485 4.90 23.50 48.45
C LYS A 485 6.23 24.00 48.98
N GLN A 486 6.49 25.30 48.83
CA GLN A 486 7.59 25.98 49.50
C GLN A 486 7.18 26.17 50.95
N GLU A 487 7.66 25.32 51.86
CA GLU A 487 7.73 25.58 53.27
C GLU A 487 9.20 25.70 53.68
N ASN A 488 9.57 26.88 54.18
CA ASN A 488 10.81 27.20 54.90
C ASN A 488 11.86 26.05 54.98
N GLY A 489 12.55 25.81 53.85
CA GLY A 489 13.75 24.98 53.83
C GLY A 489 13.58 23.47 53.73
N GLN A 490 12.36 22.91 53.69
CA GLN A 490 12.11 21.46 53.43
C GLN A 490 10.91 21.27 52.52
N SER A 491 11.11 20.52 51.40
CA SER A 491 10.06 20.19 50.44
C SER A 491 9.16 19.04 50.91
N ARG A 492 7.86 19.27 51.09
CA ARG A 492 6.83 18.22 51.27
C ARG A 492 5.94 18.12 50.01
N GLU A 493 5.62 16.89 49.66
CA GLU A 493 4.78 16.56 48.49
C GLU A 493 3.28 16.68 48.81
N GLY A 494 2.52 17.36 47.93
CA GLY A 494 1.05 17.39 47.94
C GLY A 494 0.50 16.91 46.63
N GLU A 495 -0.43 15.96 46.63
CA GLU A 495 -1.07 15.38 45.46
C GLU A 495 -2.10 16.32 44.85
N ILE A 496 -2.07 16.39 43.49
CA ILE A 496 -3.14 16.97 42.69
C ILE A 496 -3.65 15.86 41.77
N GLN A 497 -4.94 15.55 41.87
CA GLN A 497 -5.64 14.58 40.98
C GLN A 497 -5.97 15.19 39.61
#